data_9a7878f1baae123f986d4c2c11207eb6
#
_entry.id   9a7878f1baae123f986d4c2c11207eb6
#
_cell.length_a   1.000
_cell.length_b   1.000
_cell.length_c   1.000
_cell.angle_alpha   90.00
_cell.angle_beta   90.00
_cell.angle_gamma   90.00
#
_symmetry.space_group_name_H-M   'P 1'
#
loop_
_entity.id
_entity.type
_entity.pdbx_description
1 polymer ?
#
loop_
_entity_poly.entity_id
_entity_poly.type
_entity_poly.pdbx_seq_one_letter_code
_entity_poly.pdbx_strand_id
1 'polypeptide(L)'
;MKNSFVNVVVAGLLVSVGWAQDAAKGSTLSPSQAVLESWNDIGRKLIAMAEDFPEAKYDFKPAPAQRSFAEQLLHVAGSNDLFTAVAKGEKPADDESRTNYKTKAAVVAYLKKSFADGAAVIKLKGDAGMAQTVVSAESHETLQVSDLAYGLIEHSGEHYGQLVVYYRVAGMVPPESRPKK
;
A
#
# COMPACT_ATOMS: atom_id res chain seq x y z
N MET A 1 -17.31 38.32 76.63
CA MET A 1 -17.43 37.20 75.65
C MET A 1 -16.47 37.52 74.49
N LYS A 2 -15.32 36.84 74.42
CA LYS A 2 -14.28 37.04 73.39
C LYS A 2 -14.36 35.88 72.42
N ASN A 3 -14.75 36.16 71.16
CA ASN A 3 -14.74 35.17 70.14
C ASN A 3 -13.34 35.17 69.42
N SER A 4 -12.61 34.10 69.60
CA SER A 4 -11.36 33.84 68.85
C SER A 4 -11.71 33.15 67.60
N PHE A 5 -11.41 33.80 66.44
CA PHE A 5 -11.41 33.18 65.11
C PHE A 5 -10.06 32.49 64.89
N VAL A 6 -10.12 31.19 64.75
CA VAL A 6 -8.96 30.39 64.33
C VAL A 6 -8.92 30.40 62.82
N ASN A 7 -7.90 31.08 62.26
CA ASN A 7 -7.61 31.01 60.82
C ASN A 7 -6.82 29.73 60.51
N VAL A 8 -7.48 28.79 59.85
CA VAL A 8 -6.80 27.60 59.27
C VAL A 8 -6.25 27.98 57.90
N VAL A 9 -4.94 28.14 57.80
CA VAL A 9 -4.24 28.29 56.52
C VAL A 9 -4.02 26.89 55.95
N VAL A 10 -4.79 26.50 54.93
CA VAL A 10 -4.53 25.29 54.15
C VAL A 10 -3.47 25.64 53.09
N ALA A 11 -2.23 25.20 53.33
CA ALA A 11 -1.16 25.25 52.34
C ALA A 11 -1.39 24.12 51.31
N GLY A 12 -1.96 24.49 50.18
CA GLY A 12 -2.09 23.57 49.04
C GLY A 12 -0.72 23.33 48.38
N LEU A 13 -0.15 22.14 48.59
CA LEU A 13 0.97 21.66 47.80
C LEU A 13 0.47 21.39 46.35
N LEU A 14 0.78 22.30 45.42
CA LEU A 14 0.67 22.03 43.98
C LEU A 14 1.83 21.12 43.56
N VAL A 15 1.59 19.83 43.55
CA VAL A 15 2.48 18.87 42.90
C VAL A 15 2.26 19.03 41.38
N SER A 16 3.11 19.82 40.76
CA SER A 16 3.23 19.84 39.29
C SER A 16 3.83 18.51 38.85
N VAL A 17 2.97 17.55 38.49
CA VAL A 17 3.40 16.38 37.73
C VAL A 17 3.81 16.87 36.34
N GLY A 18 5.09 17.16 36.20
CA GLY A 18 5.69 17.38 34.89
C GLY A 18 5.63 16.08 34.10
N TRP A 19 4.65 15.97 33.23
CA TRP A 19 4.69 14.97 32.16
C TRP A 19 5.85 15.38 31.25
N ALA A 20 7.03 14.83 31.51
CA ALA A 20 8.09 14.82 30.52
C ALA A 20 7.56 14.01 29.34
N GLN A 21 7.03 14.71 28.33
CA GLN A 21 6.87 14.13 27.02
C GLN A 21 8.28 13.92 26.48
N ASP A 22 8.85 12.74 26.76
CA ASP A 22 9.84 12.17 25.88
C ASP A 22 9.14 11.94 24.52
N ALA A 23 9.06 13.02 23.75
CA ALA A 23 8.81 12.90 22.33
C ALA A 23 9.98 12.07 21.79
N ALA A 24 9.74 10.76 21.67
CA ALA A 24 10.59 9.90 20.89
C ALA A 24 10.83 10.65 19.59
N LYS A 25 12.09 11.06 19.34
CA LYS A 25 12.55 11.58 18.04
C LYS A 25 12.56 10.42 17.06
N GLY A 26 11.40 9.83 16.80
CA GLY A 26 11.14 9.08 15.59
C GLY A 26 11.19 10.10 14.47
N SER A 27 12.12 9.96 13.55
CA SER A 27 12.10 10.69 12.29
C SER A 27 10.71 10.46 11.68
N THR A 28 9.86 11.48 11.72
CA THR A 28 8.57 11.41 11.04
C THR A 28 8.87 11.36 9.55
N LEU A 29 8.40 10.29 8.89
CA LEU A 29 8.52 10.18 7.44
C LEU A 29 7.87 11.40 6.79
N SER A 30 8.46 11.87 5.70
CA SER A 30 7.76 12.84 4.86
C SER A 30 6.55 12.19 4.17
N PRO A 31 5.57 12.97 3.69
CA PRO A 31 4.40 12.42 3.00
C PRO A 31 4.75 11.45 1.87
N SER A 32 5.71 11.79 1.00
CA SER A 32 6.13 10.91 -0.09
C SER A 32 6.85 9.64 0.40
N GLN A 33 7.59 9.73 1.51
CA GLN A 33 8.21 8.58 2.14
C GLN A 33 7.17 7.62 2.73
N ALA A 34 6.12 8.13 3.37
CA ALA A 34 5.03 7.32 3.91
C ALA A 34 4.26 6.58 2.79
N VAL A 35 3.99 7.27 1.67
CA VAL A 35 3.41 6.65 0.47
C VAL A 35 4.32 5.55 -0.07
N LEU A 36 5.62 5.83 -0.19
CA LEU A 36 6.61 4.88 -0.70
C LEU A 36 6.71 3.62 0.19
N GLU A 37 6.67 3.76 1.51
CA GLU A 37 6.66 2.62 2.42
C GLU A 37 5.41 1.75 2.24
N SER A 38 4.22 2.37 2.15
CA SER A 38 2.96 1.65 1.94
C SER A 38 2.94 0.95 0.58
N TRP A 39 3.41 1.62 -0.48
CA TRP A 39 3.58 1.04 -1.81
C TRP A 39 4.49 -0.18 -1.81
N ASN A 40 5.65 -0.07 -1.17
CA ASN A 40 6.62 -1.16 -1.09
C ASN A 40 6.08 -2.33 -0.24
N ASP A 41 5.35 -2.07 0.84
CA ASP A 41 4.81 -3.13 1.70
C ASP A 41 3.73 -3.95 0.99
N ILE A 42 2.78 -3.30 0.31
CA ILE A 42 1.77 -4.05 -0.47
C ILE A 42 2.40 -4.79 -1.64
N GLY A 43 3.39 -4.19 -2.32
CA GLY A 43 4.16 -4.83 -3.38
C GLY A 43 4.89 -6.08 -2.90
N ARG A 44 5.56 -6.00 -1.76
CA ARG A 44 6.25 -7.13 -1.12
C ARG A 44 5.28 -8.29 -0.85
N LYS A 45 4.08 -7.99 -0.32
CA LYS A 45 3.05 -9.00 -0.02
C LYS A 45 2.55 -9.69 -1.28
N LEU A 46 2.22 -8.94 -2.32
CA LEU A 46 1.74 -9.49 -3.59
C LEU A 46 2.82 -10.29 -4.33
N ILE A 47 4.05 -9.80 -4.34
CA ILE A 47 5.19 -10.51 -4.93
C ILE A 47 5.44 -11.83 -4.19
N ALA A 48 5.39 -11.83 -2.84
CA ALA A 48 5.54 -13.05 -2.05
C ALA A 48 4.45 -14.09 -2.38
N MET A 49 3.21 -13.65 -2.58
CA MET A 49 2.13 -14.54 -3.02
C MET A 49 2.39 -15.08 -4.43
N ALA A 50 2.81 -14.22 -5.35
CA ALA A 50 3.10 -14.62 -6.72
C ALA A 50 4.25 -15.65 -6.77
N GLU A 51 5.31 -15.45 -6.01
CA GLU A 51 6.46 -16.37 -5.96
C GLU A 51 6.13 -17.70 -5.30
N ASP A 52 5.28 -17.69 -4.28
CA ASP A 52 4.95 -18.89 -3.49
C ASP A 52 3.88 -19.77 -4.17
N PHE A 53 2.89 -19.19 -4.88
CA PHE A 53 1.80 -19.95 -5.45
C PHE A 53 2.30 -20.92 -6.54
N PRO A 54 1.84 -22.19 -6.55
CA PRO A 54 2.31 -23.20 -7.51
C PRO A 54 1.99 -22.81 -8.96
N GLU A 55 2.94 -22.93 -9.87
CA GLU A 55 2.77 -22.59 -11.28
C GLU A 55 1.60 -23.34 -11.92
N ALA A 56 1.41 -24.62 -11.59
CA ALA A 56 0.30 -25.43 -12.07
C ALA A 56 -1.09 -24.89 -11.66
N LYS A 57 -1.14 -23.97 -10.70
CA LYS A 57 -2.38 -23.33 -10.23
C LYS A 57 -2.52 -21.87 -10.66
N TYR A 58 -1.66 -21.36 -11.53
CA TYR A 58 -1.72 -19.95 -11.95
C TYR A 58 -3.02 -19.61 -12.70
N ASP A 59 -3.63 -20.57 -13.37
CA ASP A 59 -4.91 -20.40 -14.05
C ASP A 59 -6.11 -20.82 -13.19
N PHE A 60 -5.89 -21.10 -11.88
CA PHE A 60 -6.94 -21.43 -10.93
C PHE A 60 -7.88 -20.25 -10.69
N LYS A 61 -9.19 -20.52 -10.72
CA LYS A 61 -10.28 -19.59 -10.43
C LYS A 61 -11.14 -20.16 -9.29
N PRO A 62 -11.35 -19.45 -8.18
CA PRO A 62 -12.25 -19.91 -7.11
C PRO A 62 -13.71 -20.04 -7.59
N ALA A 63 -14.13 -19.22 -8.56
CA ALA A 63 -15.42 -19.33 -9.25
C ALA A 63 -15.25 -18.98 -10.74
N PRO A 64 -16.09 -19.54 -11.64
CA PRO A 64 -15.94 -19.35 -13.09
C PRO A 64 -15.93 -17.90 -13.56
N ALA A 65 -16.68 -17.01 -12.89
CA ALA A 65 -16.79 -15.61 -13.25
C ALA A 65 -15.61 -14.74 -12.76
N GLN A 66 -14.73 -15.30 -11.93
CA GLN A 66 -13.58 -14.57 -11.39
C GLN A 66 -12.38 -14.62 -12.36
N ARG A 67 -11.49 -13.66 -12.22
CA ARG A 67 -10.15 -13.74 -12.82
C ARG A 67 -9.41 -14.96 -12.27
N SER A 68 -8.48 -15.53 -13.04
CA SER A 68 -7.53 -16.51 -12.51
C SER A 68 -6.52 -15.85 -11.56
N PHE A 69 -5.76 -16.64 -10.82
CA PHE A 69 -4.69 -16.15 -9.95
C PHE A 69 -3.71 -15.27 -10.72
N ALA A 70 -3.28 -15.72 -11.90
CA ALA A 70 -2.39 -14.96 -12.77
C ALA A 70 -3.03 -13.66 -13.27
N GLU A 71 -4.30 -13.71 -13.71
CA GLU A 71 -5.03 -12.54 -14.19
C GLU A 71 -5.23 -11.47 -13.10
N GLN A 72 -5.36 -11.87 -11.82
CA GLN A 72 -5.40 -10.94 -10.69
C GLN A 72 -4.06 -10.18 -10.55
N LEU A 73 -2.94 -10.89 -10.63
CA LEU A 73 -1.61 -10.30 -10.53
C LEU A 73 -1.28 -9.38 -11.71
N LEU A 74 -1.67 -9.78 -12.92
CA LEU A 74 -1.48 -8.99 -14.12
C LEU A 74 -2.30 -7.71 -14.08
N HIS A 75 -3.53 -7.77 -13.58
CA HIS A 75 -4.38 -6.59 -13.41
C HIS A 75 -3.77 -5.59 -12.41
N VAL A 76 -3.22 -6.05 -11.30
CA VAL A 76 -2.46 -5.19 -10.38
C VAL A 76 -1.26 -4.56 -11.08
N ALA A 77 -0.50 -5.34 -11.85
CA ALA A 77 0.67 -4.83 -12.56
C ALA A 77 0.30 -3.78 -13.62
N GLY A 78 -0.76 -4.02 -14.41
CA GLY A 78 -1.27 -3.04 -15.39
C GLY A 78 -1.76 -1.76 -14.73
N SER A 79 -2.45 -1.86 -13.58
CA SER A 79 -2.87 -0.69 -12.81
C SER A 79 -1.67 0.11 -12.28
N ASN A 80 -0.59 -0.54 -11.85
CA ASN A 80 0.64 0.14 -11.46
C ASN A 80 1.31 0.87 -12.66
N ASP A 81 1.27 0.27 -13.86
CA ASP A 81 1.78 0.91 -15.06
C ASP A 81 0.95 2.12 -15.45
N LEU A 82 -0.39 2.07 -15.28
CA LEU A 82 -1.27 3.24 -15.43
C LEU A 82 -0.82 4.38 -14.51
N PHE A 83 -0.61 4.12 -13.22
CA PHE A 83 -0.09 5.12 -12.28
C PHE A 83 1.22 5.73 -12.77
N THR A 84 2.17 4.86 -13.12
CA THR A 84 3.51 5.26 -13.55
C THR A 84 3.46 6.18 -14.77
N ALA A 85 2.65 5.82 -15.76
CA ALA A 85 2.47 6.59 -16.99
C ALA A 85 1.81 7.95 -16.72
N VAL A 86 0.66 7.96 -16.00
CA VAL A 86 -0.07 9.19 -15.68
C VAL A 86 0.80 10.14 -14.85
N ALA A 87 1.52 9.65 -13.84
CA ALA A 87 2.41 10.45 -13.03
C ALA A 87 3.59 11.07 -13.81
N LYS A 88 3.98 10.45 -14.93
CA LYS A 88 4.99 10.97 -15.86
C LYS A 88 4.41 11.85 -16.96
N GLY A 89 3.09 11.87 -17.13
CA GLY A 89 2.42 12.53 -18.28
C GLY A 89 2.54 11.71 -19.56
N GLU A 90 2.72 10.40 -19.47
CA GLU A 90 2.84 9.45 -20.56
C GLU A 90 1.51 8.71 -20.77
N LYS A 91 1.34 8.10 -21.94
CA LYS A 91 0.19 7.21 -22.20
C LYS A 91 0.48 5.83 -21.61
N PRO A 92 -0.45 5.23 -20.82
CA PRO A 92 -0.26 3.89 -20.30
C PRO A 92 -0.22 2.86 -21.44
N ALA A 93 0.57 1.80 -21.23
CA ALA A 93 0.51 0.61 -22.06
C ALA A 93 -0.66 -0.26 -21.56
N ASP A 94 -1.41 -0.85 -22.50
CA ASP A 94 -2.43 -1.85 -22.21
C ASP A 94 -1.81 -3.24 -22.43
N ASP A 95 -1.18 -3.78 -21.40
CA ASP A 95 -0.43 -5.05 -21.48
C ASP A 95 -0.67 -5.97 -20.27
N GLU A 96 -1.92 -6.09 -19.83
CA GLU A 96 -2.26 -7.05 -18.74
C GLU A 96 -2.77 -8.41 -19.25
N SER A 97 -2.68 -8.67 -20.55
CA SER A 97 -3.22 -9.89 -21.13
C SER A 97 -2.44 -11.14 -20.70
N ARG A 98 -3.14 -12.16 -20.19
CA ARG A 98 -2.58 -13.47 -19.86
C ARG A 98 -1.87 -14.14 -21.06
N THR A 99 -2.24 -13.78 -22.30
CA THR A 99 -1.61 -14.29 -23.50
C THR A 99 -0.19 -13.80 -23.71
N ASN A 100 0.16 -12.63 -23.15
CA ASN A 100 1.50 -12.06 -23.20
C ASN A 100 2.39 -12.63 -22.07
N TYR A 101 1.81 -13.04 -20.94
CA TYR A 101 2.51 -13.53 -19.75
C TYR A 101 2.13 -15.00 -19.45
N LYS A 102 2.60 -15.93 -20.28
CA LYS A 102 2.18 -17.35 -20.26
C LYS A 102 2.74 -18.17 -19.10
N THR A 103 3.86 -17.78 -18.50
CA THR A 103 4.54 -18.51 -17.42
C THR A 103 4.46 -17.76 -16.10
N LYS A 104 4.58 -18.50 -14.98
CA LYS A 104 4.75 -17.90 -13.66
C LYS A 104 5.89 -16.88 -13.64
N ALA A 105 7.04 -17.25 -14.20
CA ALA A 105 8.21 -16.37 -14.25
C ALA A 105 7.92 -15.03 -14.94
N ALA A 106 7.17 -15.05 -16.06
CA ALA A 106 6.79 -13.83 -16.79
C ALA A 106 5.84 -12.95 -15.96
N VAL A 107 4.82 -13.53 -15.32
CA VAL A 107 3.88 -12.81 -14.44
C VAL A 107 4.61 -12.18 -13.26
N VAL A 108 5.46 -12.94 -12.56
CA VAL A 108 6.26 -12.45 -11.43
C VAL A 108 7.20 -11.34 -11.85
N ALA A 109 7.87 -11.47 -12.98
CA ALA A 109 8.78 -10.44 -13.49
C ALA A 109 8.05 -9.13 -13.80
N TYR A 110 6.88 -9.21 -14.45
CA TYR A 110 6.05 -8.04 -14.75
C TYR A 110 5.54 -7.37 -13.47
N LEU A 111 4.99 -8.13 -12.52
CA LEU A 111 4.55 -7.59 -11.24
C LEU A 111 5.68 -6.88 -10.48
N LYS A 112 6.86 -7.50 -10.40
CA LYS A 112 8.05 -6.88 -9.77
C LYS A 112 8.44 -5.58 -10.45
N LYS A 113 8.46 -5.59 -11.78
CA LYS A 113 8.81 -4.40 -12.57
C LYS A 113 7.84 -3.27 -12.31
N SER A 114 6.53 -3.53 -12.35
CA SER A 114 5.50 -2.50 -12.16
C SER A 114 5.59 -1.84 -10.79
N PHE A 115 5.82 -2.61 -9.72
CA PHE A 115 6.05 -2.04 -8.37
C PHE A 115 7.35 -1.26 -8.28
N ALA A 116 8.43 -1.73 -8.92
CA ALA A 116 9.71 -1.02 -8.93
C ALA A 116 9.63 0.32 -9.66
N ASP A 117 8.94 0.36 -10.79
CA ASP A 117 8.75 1.57 -11.59
C ASP A 117 7.89 2.60 -10.84
N GLY A 118 6.78 2.17 -10.21
CA GLY A 118 5.97 3.05 -9.37
C GLY A 118 6.73 3.60 -8.17
N ALA A 119 7.51 2.76 -7.48
CA ALA A 119 8.37 3.21 -6.38
C ALA A 119 9.42 4.23 -6.85
N ALA A 120 10.00 4.04 -8.04
CA ALA A 120 10.95 4.98 -8.62
C ALA A 120 10.29 6.33 -8.92
N VAL A 121 9.06 6.34 -9.44
CA VAL A 121 8.28 7.57 -9.69
C VAL A 121 7.97 8.30 -8.39
N ILE A 122 7.47 7.62 -7.36
CA ILE A 122 7.18 8.22 -6.05
C ILE A 122 8.45 8.86 -5.47
N LYS A 123 9.57 8.14 -5.52
CA LYS A 123 10.86 8.63 -5.04
C LYS A 123 11.37 9.85 -5.81
N LEU A 124 11.26 9.83 -7.14
CA LEU A 124 11.69 10.92 -8.01
C LEU A 124 10.85 12.19 -7.79
N LYS A 125 9.53 12.02 -7.63
CA LYS A 125 8.58 13.13 -7.40
C LYS A 125 8.81 13.81 -6.06
N GLY A 126 9.13 13.07 -5.01
CA GLY A 126 9.24 13.60 -3.65
C GLY A 126 7.96 14.33 -3.22
N ASP A 127 7.98 15.03 -2.09
CA ASP A 127 6.78 15.68 -1.54
C ASP A 127 6.17 16.71 -2.50
N ALA A 128 6.99 17.54 -3.12
CA ALA A 128 6.52 18.57 -4.04
C ALA A 128 5.89 18.01 -5.31
N GLY A 129 6.46 16.94 -5.86
CA GLY A 129 5.91 16.28 -7.05
C GLY A 129 4.67 15.43 -6.76
N MET A 130 4.58 14.84 -5.57
CA MET A 130 3.39 14.10 -5.13
C MET A 130 2.18 15.02 -4.90
N ALA A 131 2.40 16.28 -4.56
CA ALA A 131 1.35 17.29 -4.43
C ALA A 131 0.92 17.92 -5.77
N GLN A 132 1.60 17.62 -6.88
CA GLN A 132 1.21 18.10 -8.21
C GLN A 132 -0.10 17.47 -8.67
N THR A 133 -0.88 18.24 -9.42
CA THR A 133 -2.09 17.72 -10.07
C THR A 133 -1.78 17.19 -11.46
N VAL A 134 -2.47 16.12 -11.82
CA VAL A 134 -2.47 15.51 -13.15
C VAL A 134 -3.92 15.33 -13.59
N VAL A 135 -4.14 15.29 -14.89
CA VAL A 135 -5.47 14.97 -15.46
C VAL A 135 -5.46 13.49 -15.85
N SER A 136 -6.38 12.72 -15.28
CA SER A 136 -6.59 11.35 -15.69
C SER A 136 -7.06 11.30 -17.14
N ALA A 137 -6.35 10.54 -17.98
CA ALA A 137 -6.76 10.36 -19.37
C ALA A 137 -8.05 9.54 -19.51
N GLU A 138 -8.39 8.75 -18.49
CA GLU A 138 -9.55 7.87 -18.48
C GLU A 138 -10.81 8.57 -17.94
N SER A 139 -10.71 9.17 -16.74
CA SER A 139 -11.87 9.83 -16.09
C SER A 139 -11.97 11.32 -16.41
N HIS A 140 -10.95 11.94 -17.00
CA HIS A 140 -10.81 13.38 -17.20
C HIS A 140 -10.85 14.20 -15.89
N GLU A 141 -10.71 13.55 -14.77
CA GLU A 141 -10.63 14.20 -13.47
C GLU A 141 -9.23 14.73 -13.19
N THR A 142 -9.18 15.83 -12.46
CA THR A 142 -7.92 16.39 -11.95
C THR A 142 -7.66 15.79 -10.58
N LEU A 143 -6.57 15.05 -10.44
CA LEU A 143 -6.17 14.35 -9.22
C LEU A 143 -4.78 14.80 -8.80
N GLN A 144 -4.48 14.75 -7.51
CA GLN A 144 -3.10 14.84 -7.07
C GLN A 144 -2.37 13.50 -7.36
N VAL A 145 -1.09 13.57 -7.65
CA VAL A 145 -0.27 12.35 -7.84
C VAL A 145 -0.30 11.46 -6.59
N SER A 146 -0.35 12.07 -5.39
CA SER A 146 -0.52 11.36 -4.13
C SER A 146 -1.83 10.59 -4.06
N ASP A 147 -2.95 11.19 -4.48
CA ASP A 147 -4.28 10.53 -4.42
C ASP A 147 -4.32 9.34 -5.35
N LEU A 148 -3.73 9.48 -6.55
CA LEU A 148 -3.60 8.37 -7.49
C LEU A 148 -2.75 7.24 -6.90
N ALA A 149 -1.62 7.56 -6.26
CA ALA A 149 -0.77 6.56 -5.61
C ALA A 149 -1.50 5.83 -4.45
N TYR A 150 -2.25 6.57 -3.63
CA TYR A 150 -3.07 5.98 -2.57
C TYR A 150 -4.16 5.07 -3.13
N GLY A 151 -4.88 5.51 -4.18
CA GLY A 151 -5.88 4.68 -4.83
C GLY A 151 -5.31 3.36 -5.34
N LEU A 152 -4.08 3.36 -5.88
CA LEU A 152 -3.41 2.13 -6.34
C LEU A 152 -2.90 1.26 -5.18
N ILE A 153 -2.50 1.84 -4.05
CA ILE A 153 -2.17 1.07 -2.84
C ILE A 153 -3.42 0.37 -2.31
N GLU A 154 -4.56 1.08 -2.24
CA GLU A 154 -5.85 0.53 -1.84
C GLU A 154 -6.29 -0.60 -2.79
N HIS A 155 -6.33 -0.33 -4.09
CA HIS A 155 -6.64 -1.31 -5.14
C HIS A 155 -5.76 -2.57 -5.05
N SER A 156 -4.46 -2.40 -4.83
CA SER A 156 -3.54 -3.53 -4.60
C SER A 156 -3.87 -4.30 -3.32
N GLY A 157 -4.32 -3.60 -2.27
CA GLY A 157 -4.78 -4.18 -1.02
C GLY A 157 -6.07 -5.01 -1.19
N GLU A 158 -7.01 -4.54 -2.02
CA GLU A 158 -8.22 -5.30 -2.38
C GLU A 158 -7.86 -6.60 -3.11
N HIS A 159 -6.97 -6.53 -4.10
CA HIS A 159 -6.50 -7.72 -4.82
C HIS A 159 -5.69 -8.66 -3.93
N TYR A 160 -4.89 -8.14 -3.00
CA TYR A 160 -4.24 -8.96 -1.98
C TYR A 160 -5.27 -9.74 -1.15
N GLY A 161 -6.33 -9.08 -0.68
CA GLY A 161 -7.42 -9.72 0.05
C GLY A 161 -8.13 -10.81 -0.77
N GLN A 162 -8.40 -10.55 -2.05
CA GLN A 162 -8.95 -11.56 -2.97
C GLN A 162 -8.00 -12.75 -3.10
N LEU A 163 -6.71 -12.52 -3.35
CA LEU A 163 -5.72 -13.60 -3.49
C LEU A 163 -5.54 -14.43 -2.21
N VAL A 164 -5.76 -13.87 -1.03
CA VAL A 164 -5.85 -14.63 0.23
C VAL A 164 -6.95 -15.68 0.16
N VAL A 165 -8.11 -15.35 -0.46
CA VAL A 165 -9.20 -16.32 -0.69
C VAL A 165 -8.75 -17.42 -1.65
N TYR A 166 -8.06 -17.06 -2.75
CA TYR A 166 -7.51 -18.06 -3.70
C TYR A 166 -6.60 -19.07 -3.01
N TYR A 167 -5.71 -18.62 -2.14
CA TYR A 167 -4.86 -19.49 -1.34
C TYR A 167 -5.68 -20.48 -0.51
N ARG A 168 -6.64 -19.95 0.27
CA ARG A 168 -7.46 -20.77 1.18
C ARG A 168 -8.33 -21.79 0.45
N VAL A 169 -8.95 -21.40 -0.65
CA VAL A 169 -9.74 -22.31 -1.51
C VAL A 169 -8.84 -23.36 -2.15
N ALA A 170 -7.59 -23.01 -2.49
CA ALA A 170 -6.60 -23.97 -2.99
C ALA A 170 -6.01 -24.88 -1.90
N GLY A 171 -6.45 -24.78 -0.64
CA GLY A 171 -5.97 -25.56 0.50
C GLY A 171 -4.61 -25.09 1.04
N MET A 172 -4.23 -23.85 0.79
CA MET A 172 -2.92 -23.29 1.15
C MET A 172 -3.04 -22.17 2.17
N VAL A 173 -1.96 -21.94 2.94
CA VAL A 173 -1.85 -20.79 3.86
C VAL A 173 -1.11 -19.65 3.15
N PRO A 174 -1.68 -18.43 3.09
CA PRO A 174 -0.99 -17.28 2.51
C PRO A 174 0.34 -16.98 3.22
N PRO A 175 1.38 -16.47 2.52
CA PRO A 175 2.70 -16.22 3.12
C PRO A 175 2.67 -15.39 4.40
N GLU A 176 1.92 -14.27 4.42
CA GLU A 176 1.83 -13.39 5.60
C GLU A 176 1.04 -13.99 6.78
N SER A 177 0.30 -15.08 6.57
CA SER A 177 -0.45 -15.79 7.62
C SER A 177 0.33 -16.95 8.23
N ARG A 178 1.56 -17.17 7.78
CA ARG A 178 2.45 -18.23 8.32
C ARG A 178 3.19 -17.74 9.56
N PRO A 179 3.53 -18.63 10.51
CA PRO A 179 4.41 -18.26 11.62
C PRO A 179 5.72 -17.64 11.11
N LYS A 180 6.12 -16.51 11.69
CA LYS A 180 7.44 -15.95 11.43
C LYS A 180 8.50 -16.89 12.01
N LYS A 181 9.47 -17.27 11.19
CA LYS A 181 10.62 -18.06 11.65
C LYS A 181 11.61 -17.21 12.42
#